data_b4f62f1f75bb8d9bb058b4d2478cd3a9
#
_entry.id   b4f62f1f75bb8d9bb058b4d2478cd3a9
#
_cell.length_a   1.000
_cell.length_b   1.000
_cell.length_c   1.000
_cell.angle_alpha   90.00
_cell.angle_beta   90.00
_cell.angle_gamma   90.00
#
_symmetry.space_group_name_H-M   'P 1'
#
loop_
_entity.id
_entity.type
_entity.pdbx_description
1 polymer ?
#
loop_
_entity_poly.entity_id
_entity_poly.type
_entity_poly.pdbx_seq_one_letter_code
_entity_poly.pdbx_strand_id
1 'polypeptide(L)'
;MASANRKNALFKVAALLEAMIILIMAVVFVGFIFIRGRNDAVTAAEEDPEVRTRPIIEKEETYYSLDGKKILMHDSTLGEVFVPVYSDVPVSDVDTEKIVTRNGYSFYMDGDTVKSKTGIDISEHQGEIDWGKVKGAGIDFAMIRAGYRTYGGGIVTIDENLSDNISSANAAGIDTGVYFFSQATTTDEAIEEADAVLDAISGCNVTYPVVYDWELIFDDSARTDDVSVETLADCCIAFCERVKSAGYTPMIYQNKTTAMHKLDLPRLKDYDFWLAEYGDEPTYYYKYDIWQYSSDGTVPGIEGRVDLNISFRDYGTGSPAPTSDEPA
;
A
#
# COMPACT_ATOMS: atom_id res chain seq x y z
N MET A 1 50.83 19.76 44.48
CA MET A 1 49.44 19.49 44.92
C MET A 1 48.42 19.51 43.80
N ALA A 2 48.51 20.36 42.77
CA ALA A 2 47.51 20.44 41.67
C ALA A 2 47.47 19.18 40.76
N SER A 3 48.56 18.47 40.53
CA SER A 3 48.61 17.27 39.66
C SER A 3 47.92 16.03 40.26
N ALA A 4 47.97 15.86 41.58
CA ALA A 4 47.34 14.74 42.28
C ALA A 4 45.79 14.90 42.31
N ASN A 5 45.30 16.12 42.46
CA ASN A 5 43.84 16.40 42.45
C ASN A 5 43.21 16.18 41.07
N ARG A 6 43.95 16.43 39.98
CA ARG A 6 43.48 16.20 38.62
C ARG A 6 43.37 14.71 38.25
N LYS A 7 44.32 13.91 38.74
CA LYS A 7 44.29 12.44 38.57
C LYS A 7 43.14 11.80 39.35
N ASN A 8 42.88 12.27 40.57
CA ASN A 8 41.74 11.78 41.39
C ASN A 8 40.37 12.19 40.79
N ALA A 9 40.29 13.36 40.16
CA ALA A 9 39.04 13.77 39.47
C ALA A 9 38.78 12.93 38.20
N LEU A 10 39.84 12.65 37.42
CA LEU A 10 39.74 11.78 36.25
C LEU A 10 39.34 10.34 36.62
N PHE A 11 39.89 9.81 37.72
CA PHE A 11 39.55 8.47 38.20
C PHE A 11 38.09 8.37 38.66
N LYS A 12 37.56 9.42 39.30
CA LYS A 12 36.16 9.48 39.71
C LYS A 12 35.22 9.58 38.51
N VAL A 13 35.60 10.33 37.48
CA VAL A 13 34.79 10.43 36.22
C VAL A 13 34.80 9.10 35.47
N ALA A 14 35.95 8.42 35.40
CA ALA A 14 36.04 7.10 34.77
C ALA A 14 35.17 6.05 35.51
N ALA A 15 35.23 6.01 36.83
CA ALA A 15 34.43 5.12 37.66
C ALA A 15 32.90 5.40 37.54
N LEU A 16 32.52 6.67 37.40
CA LEU A 16 31.11 7.04 37.14
C LEU A 16 30.63 6.62 35.75
N LEU A 17 31.49 6.73 34.73
CA LEU A 17 31.18 6.26 33.37
C LEU A 17 31.05 4.74 33.32
N GLU A 18 31.92 4.00 33.97
CA GLU A 18 31.81 2.54 34.06
C GLU A 18 30.54 2.09 34.79
N ALA A 19 30.21 2.74 35.90
CA ALA A 19 28.98 2.45 36.64
C ALA A 19 27.73 2.75 35.82
N MET A 20 27.75 3.79 34.99
CA MET A 20 26.65 4.15 34.11
C MET A 20 26.50 3.15 32.93
N ILE A 21 27.61 2.67 32.38
CA ILE A 21 27.60 1.62 31.34
C ILE A 21 27.04 0.31 31.89
N ILE A 22 27.44 -0.08 33.10
CA ILE A 22 26.93 -1.28 33.77
C ILE A 22 25.43 -1.16 34.04
N LEU A 23 24.97 0.02 34.44
CA LEU A 23 23.53 0.28 34.66
C LEU A 23 22.74 0.19 33.38
N ILE A 24 23.22 0.77 32.27
CA ILE A 24 22.59 0.70 30.95
C ILE A 24 22.54 -0.75 30.48
N MET A 25 23.63 -1.50 30.60
CA MET A 25 23.63 -2.92 30.23
C MET A 25 22.68 -3.75 31.08
N ALA A 26 22.55 -3.45 32.38
CA ALA A 26 21.59 -4.12 33.24
C ALA A 26 20.13 -3.81 32.84
N VAL A 27 19.82 -2.57 32.47
CA VAL A 27 18.48 -2.17 32.00
C VAL A 27 18.16 -2.85 30.67
N VAL A 28 19.12 -2.89 29.73
CA VAL A 28 18.97 -3.57 28.43
C VAL A 28 18.80 -5.09 28.64
N PHE A 29 19.55 -5.68 29.57
CA PHE A 29 19.45 -7.11 29.89
C PHE A 29 18.12 -7.48 30.55
N VAL A 30 17.65 -6.64 31.48
CA VAL A 30 16.30 -6.81 32.09
C VAL A 30 15.21 -6.62 31.04
N GLY A 31 15.35 -5.63 30.13
CA GLY A 31 14.44 -5.46 29.01
C GLY A 31 14.41 -6.68 28.08
N PHE A 32 15.59 -7.23 27.77
CA PHE A 32 15.71 -8.43 26.95
C PHE A 32 15.10 -9.67 27.62
N ILE A 33 15.29 -9.85 28.93
CA ILE A 33 14.65 -10.93 29.71
C ILE A 33 13.13 -10.72 29.74
N PHE A 34 12.66 -9.46 29.88
CA PHE A 34 11.21 -9.17 29.89
C PHE A 34 10.54 -9.41 28.53
N ILE A 35 11.23 -9.06 27.43
CA ILE A 35 10.79 -9.34 26.05
C ILE A 35 10.83 -10.85 25.79
N ARG A 36 11.89 -11.54 26.22
CA ARG A 36 11.99 -13.00 26.06
C ARG A 36 10.98 -13.76 26.92
N GLY A 37 10.78 -13.34 28.16
CA GLY A 37 9.76 -13.92 29.05
C GLY A 37 8.33 -13.64 28.56
N ARG A 38 8.10 -12.54 27.85
CA ARG A 38 6.81 -12.26 27.19
C ARG A 38 6.61 -13.13 25.94
N ASN A 39 7.65 -13.35 25.15
CA ASN A 39 7.59 -14.28 24.03
C ASN A 39 7.40 -15.72 24.50
N ASP A 40 8.11 -16.13 25.57
CA ASP A 40 7.96 -17.48 26.16
C ASP A 40 6.57 -17.65 26.85
N ALA A 41 5.97 -16.57 27.35
CA ALA A 41 4.60 -16.61 27.91
C ALA A 41 3.53 -16.60 26.82
N VAL A 42 3.81 -16.02 25.66
CA VAL A 42 2.92 -16.10 24.47
C VAL A 42 3.03 -17.47 23.80
N THR A 43 4.19 -18.14 23.87
CA THR A 43 4.36 -19.51 23.41
C THR A 43 3.85 -20.57 24.40
N ALA A 44 3.57 -20.18 25.67
CA ALA A 44 3.00 -21.05 26.69
C ALA A 44 1.47 -20.85 26.89
N ALA A 45 0.82 -19.94 26.15
CA ALA A 45 -0.61 -20.01 25.95
C ALA A 45 -0.86 -21.31 25.18
N GLU A 46 -1.53 -22.26 25.81
CA GLU A 46 -1.91 -23.54 25.21
C GLU A 46 -2.44 -23.28 23.80
N GLU A 47 -1.62 -23.65 22.79
CA GLU A 47 -2.07 -23.68 21.41
C GLU A 47 -3.24 -24.64 21.37
N ASP A 48 -4.41 -24.15 21.05
CA ASP A 48 -5.60 -24.95 20.82
C ASP A 48 -5.23 -26.10 19.84
N PRO A 49 -5.26 -27.36 20.28
CA PRO A 49 -4.85 -28.48 19.40
C PRO A 49 -5.71 -28.56 18.12
N GLU A 50 -6.89 -27.97 18.10
CA GLU A 50 -7.74 -27.89 16.89
C GLU A 50 -7.18 -26.95 15.83
N VAL A 51 -6.40 -25.91 16.19
CA VAL A 51 -5.79 -24.98 15.23
C VAL A 51 -4.60 -25.62 14.52
N ARG A 52 -3.87 -26.52 15.19
CA ARG A 52 -2.70 -27.20 14.61
C ARG A 52 -3.03 -28.31 13.59
N THR A 53 -4.25 -28.79 13.56
CA THR A 53 -4.65 -29.90 12.71
C THR A 53 -5.51 -29.53 11.51
N ARG A 54 -5.78 -28.24 11.31
CA ARG A 54 -6.53 -27.81 10.12
C ARG A 54 -5.59 -27.82 8.92
N PRO A 55 -5.88 -28.60 7.88
CA PRO A 55 -5.12 -28.55 6.64
C PRO A 55 -5.19 -27.13 6.06
N ILE A 56 -4.20 -26.79 5.23
CA ILE A 56 -4.31 -25.63 4.33
C ILE A 56 -5.61 -25.81 3.56
N ILE A 57 -6.62 -25.06 3.93
CA ILE A 57 -7.99 -25.29 3.49
C ILE A 57 -8.07 -24.78 2.06
N GLU A 58 -8.51 -25.63 1.14
CA GLU A 58 -8.89 -25.21 -0.19
C GLU A 58 -9.88 -24.02 -0.10
N LYS A 59 -9.79 -23.05 -1.02
CA LYS A 59 -10.56 -21.78 -0.99
C LYS A 59 -12.04 -21.96 -0.59
N GLU A 60 -12.66 -23.06 -0.97
CA GLU A 60 -14.08 -23.36 -0.68
C GLU A 60 -14.35 -23.82 0.77
N GLU A 61 -13.37 -24.39 1.46
CA GLU A 61 -13.51 -24.90 2.84
C GLU A 61 -13.22 -23.86 3.92
N THR A 62 -12.68 -22.68 3.56
CA THR A 62 -12.33 -21.60 4.48
C THR A 62 -13.52 -20.77 4.96
N TYR A 63 -14.73 -21.07 4.47
CA TYR A 63 -15.92 -20.28 4.76
C TYR A 63 -16.75 -20.90 5.88
N TYR A 64 -16.92 -20.14 6.94
CA TYR A 64 -17.84 -20.49 8.02
C TYR A 64 -19.13 -19.70 7.88
N SER A 65 -20.27 -20.41 7.87
CA SER A 65 -21.57 -19.78 7.95
C SER A 65 -21.88 -19.48 9.41
N LEU A 66 -21.66 -18.26 9.80
CA LEU A 66 -22.43 -17.59 10.87
C LEU A 66 -23.55 -16.85 10.15
N ASP A 67 -24.36 -16.02 10.70
CA ASP A 67 -25.28 -15.18 9.90
C ASP A 67 -24.60 -14.26 8.87
N GLY A 68 -23.33 -14.22 8.81
CA GLY A 68 -22.43 -13.82 7.77
C GLY A 68 -21.35 -14.88 7.70
N LYS A 69 -20.99 -15.31 6.53
CA LYS A 69 -19.83 -16.17 6.33
C LYS A 69 -18.57 -15.43 6.81
N LYS A 70 -17.59 -16.18 7.27
CA LYS A 70 -16.28 -15.66 7.65
C LYS A 70 -15.21 -16.47 6.95
N ILE A 71 -14.11 -15.79 6.59
CA ILE A 71 -12.87 -16.44 6.16
C ILE A 71 -11.80 -16.27 7.22
N LEU A 72 -10.92 -17.26 7.31
CA LEU A 72 -9.69 -17.15 8.08
C LEU A 72 -8.69 -16.32 7.28
N MET A 73 -8.17 -15.28 7.89
CA MET A 73 -7.14 -14.42 7.32
C MET A 73 -5.93 -14.38 8.26
N HIS A 74 -4.75 -14.48 7.69
CA HIS A 74 -3.53 -14.20 8.44
C HIS A 74 -3.28 -12.68 8.46
N ASP A 75 -3.33 -12.10 9.64
CA ASP A 75 -2.99 -10.70 9.92
C ASP A 75 -1.59 -10.66 10.54
N SER A 76 -0.72 -9.76 10.05
CA SER A 76 0.66 -9.66 10.53
C SER A 76 0.78 -9.22 12.00
N THR A 77 -0.26 -8.58 12.55
CA THR A 77 -0.28 -8.05 13.92
C THR A 77 -1.11 -8.92 14.84
N LEU A 78 -2.27 -9.38 14.37
CA LEU A 78 -3.26 -10.12 15.18
C LEU A 78 -3.14 -11.63 15.03
N GLY A 79 -2.30 -12.11 14.07
CA GLY A 79 -2.21 -13.52 13.72
C GLY A 79 -3.40 -14.00 12.89
N GLU A 80 -3.93 -15.17 13.18
CA GLU A 80 -5.09 -15.70 12.46
C GLU A 80 -6.40 -15.10 12.99
N VAL A 81 -7.12 -14.40 12.13
CA VAL A 81 -8.39 -13.73 12.45
C VAL A 81 -9.49 -14.15 11.47
N PHE A 82 -10.73 -14.23 11.98
CA PHE A 82 -11.89 -14.45 11.14
C PHE A 82 -12.53 -13.13 10.74
N VAL A 83 -12.57 -12.86 9.44
CA VAL A 83 -13.18 -11.65 8.87
C VAL A 83 -14.49 -12.00 8.16
N PRO A 84 -15.49 -11.11 8.16
CA PRO A 84 -16.77 -11.36 7.50
C PRO A 84 -16.59 -11.50 5.98
N VAL A 85 -17.43 -12.35 5.36
CA VAL A 85 -17.58 -12.45 3.91
C VAL A 85 -18.89 -11.81 3.49
N TYR A 86 -18.81 -10.89 2.57
CA TYR A 86 -19.93 -10.22 1.95
C TYR A 86 -20.32 -10.93 0.65
N SER A 87 -21.49 -11.53 0.60
CA SER A 87 -21.94 -12.34 -0.54
C SER A 87 -22.22 -11.53 -1.81
N ASP A 88 -22.35 -10.23 -1.68
CA ASP A 88 -22.64 -9.28 -2.77
C ASP A 88 -21.39 -8.55 -3.28
N VAL A 89 -20.23 -8.81 -2.68
CA VAL A 89 -18.93 -8.30 -3.14
C VAL A 89 -18.29 -9.36 -4.06
N PRO A 90 -17.86 -8.99 -5.27
CA PRO A 90 -17.25 -9.92 -6.20
C PRO A 90 -15.98 -10.59 -5.62
N VAL A 91 -15.89 -11.90 -5.80
CA VAL A 91 -14.71 -12.69 -5.38
C VAL A 91 -13.63 -12.59 -6.46
N SER A 92 -12.36 -12.70 -6.06
CA SER A 92 -11.24 -12.77 -6.99
C SER A 92 -11.40 -13.96 -7.94
N ASP A 93 -11.19 -13.72 -9.23
CA ASP A 93 -11.11 -14.71 -10.28
C ASP A 93 -9.67 -14.97 -10.75
N VAL A 94 -8.69 -14.39 -10.04
CA VAL A 94 -7.27 -14.61 -10.31
C VAL A 94 -6.86 -16.01 -9.85
N ASP A 95 -6.42 -16.79 -10.81
CA ASP A 95 -5.83 -18.12 -10.58
C ASP A 95 -4.35 -17.95 -10.23
N THR A 96 -4.01 -18.07 -8.94
CA THR A 96 -2.65 -17.80 -8.47
C THR A 96 -1.62 -18.80 -9.03
N GLU A 97 -2.02 -19.99 -9.46
CA GLU A 97 -1.13 -20.96 -10.10
C GLU A 97 -0.61 -20.45 -11.47
N LYS A 98 -1.28 -19.46 -12.06
CA LYS A 98 -0.86 -18.77 -13.29
C LYS A 98 0.08 -17.60 -13.07
N ILE A 99 0.40 -17.27 -11.82
CA ILE A 99 1.38 -16.23 -11.50
C ILE A 99 2.77 -16.86 -11.57
N VAL A 100 3.65 -16.26 -12.38
CA VAL A 100 5.01 -16.75 -12.61
C VAL A 100 5.99 -15.60 -12.43
N THR A 101 6.95 -15.77 -11.53
CA THR A 101 8.03 -14.79 -11.34
C THR A 101 9.24 -15.14 -12.20
N ARG A 102 9.72 -14.18 -12.99
CA ARG A 102 10.90 -14.29 -13.86
C ARG A 102 11.73 -13.01 -13.76
N ASN A 103 13.02 -13.13 -13.49
CA ASN A 103 13.96 -12.00 -13.40
C ASN A 103 13.50 -10.89 -12.41
N GLY A 104 12.83 -11.27 -11.32
CA GLY A 104 12.34 -10.33 -10.31
C GLY A 104 10.99 -9.69 -10.61
N TYR A 105 10.36 -10.00 -11.76
CA TYR A 105 9.03 -9.53 -12.13
C TYR A 105 8.02 -10.66 -12.11
N SER A 106 6.82 -10.37 -11.66
CA SER A 106 5.68 -11.30 -11.67
C SER A 106 4.82 -11.07 -12.92
N PHE A 107 4.30 -12.16 -13.48
CA PHE A 107 3.46 -12.18 -14.67
C PHE A 107 2.28 -13.11 -14.45
N TYR A 108 1.11 -12.74 -14.97
CA TYR A 108 -0.03 -13.63 -15.06
C TYR A 108 -0.06 -14.30 -16.45
N MET A 109 -0.02 -15.62 -16.48
CA MET A 109 0.18 -16.41 -17.69
C MET A 109 -1.07 -17.18 -18.09
N ASP A 110 -1.31 -17.31 -19.39
CA ASP A 110 -2.24 -18.28 -19.96
C ASP A 110 -1.47 -19.14 -20.96
N GLY A 111 -1.06 -20.32 -20.52
CA GLY A 111 -0.04 -21.10 -21.19
C GLY A 111 1.28 -20.31 -21.29
N ASP A 112 1.78 -20.11 -22.52
CA ASP A 112 3.01 -19.34 -22.78
C ASP A 112 2.75 -17.83 -23.00
N THR A 113 1.50 -17.38 -22.89
CA THR A 113 1.12 -15.99 -23.17
C THR A 113 0.98 -15.20 -21.89
N VAL A 114 1.68 -14.06 -21.79
CA VAL A 114 1.48 -13.08 -20.71
C VAL A 114 0.14 -12.38 -20.91
N LYS A 115 -0.68 -12.36 -19.87
CA LYS A 115 -2.00 -11.71 -19.84
C LYS A 115 -2.06 -10.47 -18.95
N SER A 116 -1.04 -10.25 -18.13
CA SER A 116 -0.92 -9.05 -17.30
C SER A 116 -0.07 -7.97 -17.96
N LYS A 117 -0.14 -6.76 -17.41
CA LYS A 117 0.79 -5.67 -17.66
C LYS A 117 1.72 -5.53 -16.47
N THR A 118 3.01 -5.28 -16.72
CA THR A 118 4.01 -5.05 -15.66
C THR A 118 4.09 -3.58 -15.35
N GLY A 119 4.01 -3.23 -14.07
CA GLY A 119 3.99 -1.83 -13.64
C GLY A 119 4.87 -1.53 -12.44
N ILE A 120 5.03 -0.25 -12.23
CA ILE A 120 5.67 0.33 -11.04
C ILE A 120 4.77 1.40 -10.45
N ASP A 121 4.97 1.73 -9.17
CA ASP A 121 4.47 2.99 -8.65
C ASP A 121 5.59 3.82 -8.06
N ILE A 122 5.49 5.13 -8.22
CA ILE A 122 6.53 6.09 -7.92
C ILE A 122 5.96 7.39 -7.33
N SER A 123 6.84 8.14 -6.68
CA SER A 123 6.58 9.48 -6.19
C SER A 123 7.83 10.37 -6.38
N GLU A 124 7.84 11.57 -5.82
CA GLU A 124 9.03 12.43 -5.79
C GLU A 124 10.26 11.74 -5.16
N HIS A 125 10.05 10.71 -4.33
CA HIS A 125 11.12 10.00 -3.63
C HIS A 125 12.06 9.21 -4.56
N GLN A 126 11.62 8.86 -5.77
CA GLN A 126 12.44 8.18 -6.77
C GLN A 126 13.36 9.15 -7.54
N GLY A 127 13.22 10.46 -7.33
CA GLY A 127 14.08 11.48 -7.94
C GLY A 127 14.03 11.48 -9.48
N GLU A 128 15.19 11.63 -10.12
CA GLU A 128 15.29 11.59 -11.59
C GLU A 128 15.18 10.16 -12.11
N ILE A 129 14.31 9.94 -13.09
CA ILE A 129 14.03 8.63 -13.69
C ILE A 129 14.43 8.63 -15.17
N ASP A 130 15.23 7.64 -15.57
CA ASP A 130 15.52 7.34 -16.97
C ASP A 130 14.42 6.43 -17.55
N TRP A 131 13.35 7.05 -18.02
CA TRP A 131 12.17 6.35 -18.53
C TRP A 131 12.45 5.46 -19.74
N GLY A 132 13.51 5.77 -20.52
CA GLY A 132 13.95 4.90 -21.61
C GLY A 132 14.48 3.57 -21.09
N LYS A 133 15.24 3.56 -19.99
CA LYS A 133 15.70 2.33 -19.36
C LYS A 133 14.56 1.59 -18.64
N VAL A 134 13.64 2.31 -18.00
CA VAL A 134 12.44 1.73 -17.38
C VAL A 134 11.62 0.97 -18.43
N LYS A 135 11.35 1.59 -19.58
CA LYS A 135 10.67 0.91 -20.70
C LYS A 135 11.47 -0.28 -21.24
N GLY A 136 12.79 -0.12 -21.35
CA GLY A 136 13.69 -1.20 -21.76
C GLY A 136 13.73 -2.40 -20.80
N ALA A 137 13.37 -2.20 -19.55
CA ALA A 137 13.22 -3.25 -18.54
C ALA A 137 11.88 -4.01 -18.65
N GLY A 138 10.98 -3.59 -19.55
CA GLY A 138 9.70 -4.25 -19.78
C GLY A 138 8.53 -3.69 -18.96
N ILE A 139 8.66 -2.48 -18.41
CA ILE A 139 7.57 -1.81 -17.71
C ILE A 139 6.55 -1.29 -18.72
N ASP A 140 5.29 -1.64 -18.53
CA ASP A 140 4.16 -1.26 -19.38
C ASP A 140 3.45 -0.02 -18.85
N PHE A 141 3.29 0.11 -17.52
CA PHE A 141 2.59 1.23 -16.89
C PHE A 141 3.29 1.72 -15.62
N ALA A 142 2.98 2.97 -15.25
CA ALA A 142 3.42 3.58 -13.99
C ALA A 142 2.24 4.27 -13.29
N MET A 143 2.06 3.99 -11.99
CA MET A 143 1.20 4.75 -11.11
C MET A 143 2.04 5.83 -10.44
N ILE A 144 1.71 7.10 -10.68
CA ILE A 144 2.53 8.26 -10.27
C ILE A 144 1.80 9.01 -9.17
N ARG A 145 2.46 9.28 -8.04
CA ARG A 145 1.81 10.05 -6.99
C ARG A 145 1.47 11.45 -7.51
N ALA A 146 0.18 11.79 -7.48
CA ALA A 146 -0.28 13.13 -7.82
C ALA A 146 0.00 14.13 -6.69
N GLY A 147 -0.11 13.65 -5.46
CA GLY A 147 0.10 14.47 -4.28
C GLY A 147 -0.35 13.75 -3.02
N TYR A 148 -0.43 14.50 -1.95
CA TYR A 148 -0.83 13.98 -0.64
C TYR A 148 -1.49 15.06 0.22
N ARG A 149 -2.29 14.63 1.20
CA ARG A 149 -2.71 15.47 2.32
C ARG A 149 -1.86 15.14 3.53
N THR A 150 -1.29 16.18 4.18
CA THR A 150 -0.46 15.97 5.37
C THR A 150 -1.28 15.41 6.52
N TYR A 151 -0.77 14.35 7.18
CA TYR A 151 -1.49 13.63 8.25
C TYR A 151 -1.67 14.46 9.55
N GLY A 152 -0.83 15.47 9.77
CA GLY A 152 -0.97 16.38 10.94
C GLY A 152 -1.81 17.61 10.63
N GLY A 153 -1.43 18.39 9.62
CA GLY A 153 -2.03 19.69 9.32
C GLY A 153 -3.18 19.67 8.31
N GLY A 154 -3.40 18.56 7.59
CA GLY A 154 -4.44 18.45 6.57
C GLY A 154 -4.20 19.29 5.31
N ILE A 155 -2.95 19.68 5.03
CA ILE A 155 -2.61 20.51 3.87
C ILE A 155 -2.46 19.61 2.64
N VAL A 156 -3.16 19.98 1.56
CA VAL A 156 -3.00 19.33 0.24
C VAL A 156 -1.73 19.84 -0.42
N THR A 157 -0.91 18.92 -0.91
CA THR A 157 0.34 19.20 -1.61
C THR A 157 0.39 18.35 -2.88
N ILE A 158 0.66 18.98 -4.02
CA ILE A 158 0.88 18.28 -5.29
C ILE A 158 2.36 17.95 -5.41
N ASP A 159 2.65 16.75 -5.93
CA ASP A 159 4.01 16.28 -6.18
C ASP A 159 4.65 17.12 -7.28
N GLU A 160 5.82 17.70 -7.01
CA GLU A 160 6.48 18.65 -7.92
C GLU A 160 6.92 18.02 -9.25
N ASN A 161 7.16 16.71 -9.26
CA ASN A 161 7.61 15.96 -10.43
C ASN A 161 6.46 15.30 -11.21
N LEU A 162 5.20 15.49 -10.81
CA LEU A 162 4.04 14.80 -11.39
C LEU A 162 3.97 14.97 -12.92
N SER A 163 3.91 16.19 -13.40
CA SER A 163 3.74 16.51 -14.82
C SER A 163 4.90 16.02 -15.67
N ASP A 164 6.12 16.19 -15.18
CA ASP A 164 7.35 15.76 -15.88
C ASP A 164 7.44 14.25 -15.95
N ASN A 165 7.07 13.54 -14.87
CA ASN A 165 7.03 12.08 -14.85
C ASN A 165 5.97 11.53 -15.80
N ILE A 166 4.75 12.07 -15.81
CA ILE A 166 3.69 11.65 -16.75
C ILE A 166 4.17 11.86 -18.21
N SER A 167 4.66 13.05 -18.51
CA SER A 167 5.11 13.39 -19.87
C SER A 167 6.25 12.51 -20.34
N SER A 168 7.24 12.27 -19.49
CA SER A 168 8.44 11.48 -19.81
C SER A 168 8.13 9.99 -19.93
N ALA A 169 7.27 9.44 -19.03
CA ALA A 169 6.79 8.06 -19.12
C ALA A 169 6.02 7.82 -20.42
N ASN A 170 5.08 8.70 -20.74
CA ASN A 170 4.30 8.62 -21.98
C ASN A 170 5.20 8.74 -23.23
N ALA A 171 6.19 9.64 -23.22
CA ALA A 171 7.16 9.76 -24.33
C ALA A 171 7.99 8.49 -24.51
N ALA A 172 8.23 7.72 -23.45
CA ALA A 172 8.90 6.42 -23.50
C ALA A 172 7.95 5.26 -23.90
N GLY A 173 6.64 5.51 -24.06
CA GLY A 173 5.63 4.49 -24.35
C GLY A 173 5.21 3.67 -23.13
N ILE A 174 5.21 4.29 -21.94
CA ILE A 174 4.68 3.75 -20.70
C ILE A 174 3.35 4.44 -20.42
N ASP A 175 2.29 3.65 -20.21
CA ASP A 175 0.99 4.17 -19.81
C ASP A 175 1.03 4.69 -18.38
N THR A 176 0.25 5.74 -18.07
CA THR A 176 0.30 6.35 -16.74
C THR A 176 -1.07 6.43 -16.09
N GLY A 177 -1.11 6.13 -14.80
CA GLY A 177 -2.15 6.45 -13.85
C GLY A 177 -1.59 7.32 -12.73
N VAL A 178 -2.45 7.79 -11.86
CA VAL A 178 -2.03 8.61 -10.73
C VAL A 178 -2.72 8.16 -9.44
N TYR A 179 -2.05 8.38 -8.31
CA TYR A 179 -2.64 8.15 -6.99
C TYR A 179 -2.46 9.36 -6.08
N PHE A 180 -3.41 9.56 -5.18
CA PHE A 180 -3.34 10.62 -4.17
C PHE A 180 -3.34 10.00 -2.78
N PHE A 181 -2.27 10.25 -2.02
CA PHE A 181 -2.17 9.81 -0.63
C PHE A 181 -3.08 10.65 0.26
N SER A 182 -4.25 10.10 0.53
CA SER A 182 -5.33 10.79 1.23
C SER A 182 -5.20 10.68 2.75
N GLN A 183 -5.49 11.76 3.41
CA GLN A 183 -5.75 11.82 4.83
C GLN A 183 -7.04 12.60 5.10
N ALA A 184 -8.03 12.49 4.19
CA ALA A 184 -9.33 13.10 4.36
C ALA A 184 -10.10 12.51 5.54
N THR A 185 -10.78 13.37 6.29
CA THR A 185 -11.66 13.02 7.41
C THR A 185 -13.12 13.38 7.15
N THR A 186 -13.39 14.01 6.00
CA THR A 186 -14.72 14.38 5.53
C THR A 186 -14.82 14.22 4.01
N THR A 187 -16.04 14.09 3.52
CA THR A 187 -16.32 14.02 2.07
C THR A 187 -15.90 15.29 1.33
N ASP A 188 -16.03 16.46 1.95
CA ASP A 188 -15.60 17.73 1.35
C ASP A 188 -14.08 17.74 1.13
N GLU A 189 -13.32 17.22 2.09
CA GLU A 189 -11.85 17.07 1.94
C GLU A 189 -11.49 16.06 0.85
N ALA A 190 -12.21 14.95 0.74
CA ALA A 190 -11.99 13.96 -0.33
C ALA A 190 -12.29 14.55 -1.72
N ILE A 191 -13.32 15.39 -1.83
CA ILE A 191 -13.62 16.13 -3.07
C ILE A 191 -12.51 17.15 -3.37
N GLU A 192 -12.03 17.89 -2.37
CA GLU A 192 -10.90 18.82 -2.52
C GLU A 192 -9.64 18.11 -3.04
N GLU A 193 -9.35 16.89 -2.52
CA GLU A 193 -8.24 16.06 -2.99
C GLU A 193 -8.43 15.64 -4.45
N ALA A 194 -9.63 15.17 -4.81
CA ALA A 194 -9.95 14.82 -6.18
C ALA A 194 -9.84 16.03 -7.13
N ASP A 195 -10.34 17.20 -6.75
CA ASP A 195 -10.23 18.42 -7.55
C ASP A 195 -8.78 18.83 -7.75
N ALA A 196 -7.95 18.76 -6.70
CA ALA A 196 -6.53 19.07 -6.78
C ALA A 196 -5.78 18.11 -7.75
N VAL A 197 -6.11 16.81 -7.72
CA VAL A 197 -5.58 15.83 -8.69
C VAL A 197 -6.01 16.16 -10.11
N LEU A 198 -7.30 16.37 -10.33
CA LEU A 198 -7.86 16.65 -11.66
C LEU A 198 -7.28 17.92 -12.28
N ASP A 199 -7.10 18.96 -11.47
CA ASP A 199 -6.44 20.19 -11.90
C ASP A 199 -4.97 19.95 -12.27
N ALA A 200 -4.25 19.16 -11.45
CA ALA A 200 -2.83 18.89 -11.65
C ALA A 200 -2.55 18.02 -12.90
N ILE A 201 -3.46 17.11 -13.26
CA ILE A 201 -3.32 16.25 -14.45
C ILE A 201 -4.00 16.83 -15.69
N SER A 202 -4.58 18.03 -15.58
CA SER A 202 -5.25 18.67 -16.71
C SER A 202 -4.31 18.86 -17.90
N GLY A 203 -4.70 18.31 -19.06
CA GLY A 203 -3.87 18.28 -20.25
C GLY A 203 -2.78 17.21 -20.31
N CYS A 204 -2.64 16.39 -19.26
CA CYS A 204 -1.78 15.22 -19.27
C CYS A 204 -2.51 14.02 -19.90
N ASN A 205 -1.75 13.11 -20.53
CA ASN A 205 -2.30 11.86 -21.03
C ASN A 205 -2.25 10.79 -19.93
N VAL A 206 -3.34 10.67 -19.14
CA VAL A 206 -3.52 9.68 -18.08
C VAL A 206 -4.53 8.64 -18.54
N THR A 207 -4.07 7.42 -18.83
CA THR A 207 -4.91 6.33 -19.37
C THR A 207 -5.25 5.29 -18.31
N TYR A 208 -4.38 5.11 -17.32
CA TYR A 208 -4.62 4.28 -16.14
C TYR A 208 -5.46 5.04 -15.09
N PRO A 209 -5.97 4.34 -14.06
CA PRO A 209 -6.87 4.95 -13.09
C PRO A 209 -6.29 6.15 -12.31
N VAL A 210 -7.22 6.97 -11.80
CA VAL A 210 -6.98 7.96 -10.75
C VAL A 210 -7.42 7.34 -9.43
N VAL A 211 -6.46 7.18 -8.50
CA VAL A 211 -6.58 6.31 -7.34
C VAL A 211 -6.70 7.08 -6.05
N TYR A 212 -7.69 6.70 -5.23
CA TYR A 212 -7.80 7.09 -3.83
C TYR A 212 -6.96 6.15 -2.98
N ASP A 213 -5.89 6.66 -2.38
CA ASP A 213 -4.94 5.93 -1.55
C ASP A 213 -4.99 6.47 -0.11
N TRP A 214 -5.75 5.80 0.75
CA TRP A 214 -5.86 6.14 2.16
C TRP A 214 -5.18 5.07 3.01
N GLU A 215 -4.20 5.49 3.82
CA GLU A 215 -3.45 4.56 4.64
C GLU A 215 -3.40 4.99 6.11
N LEU A 216 -3.30 4.00 7.00
CA LEU A 216 -3.06 4.25 8.42
C LEU A 216 -1.62 4.73 8.63
N ILE A 217 -1.45 5.72 9.49
CA ILE A 217 -0.13 6.18 9.95
C ILE A 217 0.17 5.48 11.27
N PHE A 218 1.21 4.65 11.32
CA PHE A 218 1.51 3.81 12.48
C PHE A 218 2.51 4.43 13.46
N ASP A 219 3.42 5.28 12.98
CA ASP A 219 4.55 5.78 13.76
C ASP A 219 4.29 7.13 14.44
N ASP A 220 3.16 7.77 14.17
CA ASP A 220 2.77 9.06 14.72
C ASP A 220 1.24 9.14 14.85
N SER A 221 0.73 10.12 15.59
CA SER A 221 -0.69 10.41 15.62
C SER A 221 -1.13 11.13 14.35
N ALA A 222 -2.16 10.62 13.73
CA ALA A 222 -2.72 11.18 12.51
C ALA A 222 -4.15 11.70 12.72
N ARG A 223 -4.54 12.65 11.89
CA ARG A 223 -5.91 13.19 11.86
C ARG A 223 -6.95 12.12 11.49
N THR A 224 -6.50 11.01 10.91
CA THR A 224 -7.33 9.89 10.44
C THR A 224 -7.43 8.72 11.42
N ASP A 225 -6.79 8.78 12.60
CA ASP A 225 -6.76 7.68 13.58
C ASP A 225 -8.16 7.23 13.99
N ASP A 226 -9.07 8.20 14.19
CA ASP A 226 -10.45 7.96 14.65
C ASP A 226 -11.48 7.92 13.50
N VAL A 227 -11.03 7.90 12.23
CA VAL A 227 -11.96 7.82 11.09
C VAL A 227 -12.70 6.48 11.12
N SER A 228 -14.03 6.57 11.14
CA SER A 228 -14.90 5.39 11.12
C SER A 228 -14.91 4.72 9.76
N VAL A 229 -15.27 3.42 9.73
CA VAL A 229 -15.48 2.66 8.48
C VAL A 229 -16.48 3.38 7.55
N GLU A 230 -17.56 3.91 8.13
CA GLU A 230 -18.59 4.64 7.38
C GLU A 230 -18.02 5.93 6.75
N THR A 231 -17.31 6.75 7.55
CA THR A 231 -16.69 7.99 7.05
C THR A 231 -15.64 7.71 5.98
N LEU A 232 -14.83 6.67 6.15
CA LEU A 232 -13.83 6.29 5.14
C LEU A 232 -14.51 5.87 3.83
N ALA A 233 -15.57 5.07 3.91
CA ALA A 233 -16.34 4.70 2.72
C ALA A 233 -16.98 5.91 2.03
N ASP A 234 -17.53 6.87 2.80
CA ASP A 234 -18.07 8.12 2.27
C ASP A 234 -17.00 8.94 1.54
N CYS A 235 -15.80 9.03 2.10
CA CYS A 235 -14.65 9.72 1.47
C CYS A 235 -14.20 9.01 0.18
N CYS A 236 -14.06 7.68 0.20
CA CYS A 236 -13.74 6.89 -0.98
C CYS A 236 -14.75 7.16 -2.12
N ILE A 237 -16.05 7.09 -1.80
CA ILE A 237 -17.13 7.32 -2.77
C ILE A 237 -17.05 8.75 -3.30
N ALA A 238 -16.91 9.75 -2.44
CA ALA A 238 -16.87 11.15 -2.83
C ALA A 238 -15.73 11.44 -3.81
N PHE A 239 -14.51 10.96 -3.51
CA PHE A 239 -13.37 11.05 -4.40
C PHE A 239 -13.63 10.33 -5.74
N CYS A 240 -14.04 9.05 -5.68
CA CYS A 240 -14.24 8.23 -6.87
C CYS A 240 -15.33 8.79 -7.79
N GLU A 241 -16.47 9.24 -7.26
CA GLU A 241 -17.54 9.84 -8.07
C GLU A 241 -17.10 11.18 -8.67
N ARG A 242 -16.29 11.96 -7.98
CA ARG A 242 -15.72 13.20 -8.52
C ARG A 242 -14.77 12.92 -9.69
N VAL A 243 -13.87 11.94 -9.55
CA VAL A 243 -12.97 11.44 -10.60
C VAL A 243 -13.75 10.94 -11.81
N LYS A 244 -14.77 10.10 -11.57
CA LYS A 244 -15.63 9.53 -12.59
C LYS A 244 -16.41 10.59 -13.35
N SER A 245 -16.91 11.63 -12.67
CA SER A 245 -17.62 12.75 -13.30
C SER A 245 -16.71 13.56 -14.24
N ALA A 246 -15.40 13.54 -14.04
CA ALA A 246 -14.41 14.15 -14.91
C ALA A 246 -13.97 13.23 -16.08
N GLY A 247 -14.52 12.02 -16.18
CA GLY A 247 -14.27 11.08 -17.29
C GLY A 247 -13.10 10.14 -17.07
N TYR A 248 -12.46 10.15 -15.91
CA TYR A 248 -11.41 9.19 -15.57
C TYR A 248 -11.96 7.94 -14.90
N THR A 249 -11.19 6.85 -14.93
CA THR A 249 -11.49 5.62 -14.20
C THR A 249 -11.08 5.79 -12.74
N PRO A 250 -12.02 5.78 -11.77
CA PRO A 250 -11.64 5.79 -10.36
C PRO A 250 -11.19 4.41 -9.90
N MET A 251 -10.27 4.38 -8.94
CA MET A 251 -9.80 3.15 -8.30
C MET A 251 -9.50 3.41 -6.84
N ILE A 252 -9.58 2.37 -6.01
CA ILE A 252 -9.24 2.42 -4.58
C ILE A 252 -8.00 1.55 -4.38
N TYR A 253 -6.95 2.12 -3.78
CA TYR A 253 -5.79 1.37 -3.29
C TYR A 253 -5.95 1.03 -1.83
N GLN A 254 -5.61 -0.19 -1.46
CA GLN A 254 -5.49 -0.57 -0.07
C GLN A 254 -4.65 -1.84 0.11
N ASN A 255 -3.97 -1.94 1.25
CA ASN A 255 -3.40 -3.21 1.66
C ASN A 255 -4.50 -4.17 2.16
N LYS A 256 -4.23 -5.47 2.06
CA LYS A 256 -5.18 -6.54 2.40
C LYS A 256 -5.78 -6.37 3.80
N THR A 257 -4.96 -6.11 4.82
CA THR A 257 -5.41 -6.01 6.21
C THR A 257 -6.37 -4.86 6.40
N THR A 258 -6.01 -3.67 5.92
CA THR A 258 -6.87 -2.48 6.01
C THR A 258 -8.14 -2.66 5.19
N ALA A 259 -8.06 -3.27 3.99
CA ALA A 259 -9.22 -3.55 3.16
C ALA A 259 -10.26 -4.43 3.90
N MET A 260 -9.79 -5.46 4.60
CA MET A 260 -10.69 -6.39 5.29
C MET A 260 -11.24 -5.86 6.62
N HIS A 261 -10.56 -4.89 7.25
CA HIS A 261 -10.93 -4.38 8.58
C HIS A 261 -11.55 -2.99 8.59
N LYS A 262 -11.21 -2.16 7.59
CA LYS A 262 -11.54 -0.73 7.58
C LYS A 262 -12.38 -0.29 6.37
N LEU A 263 -12.49 -1.09 5.31
CA LEU A 263 -13.32 -0.73 4.17
C LEU A 263 -14.73 -1.33 4.28
N ASP A 264 -15.75 -0.54 3.97
CA ASP A 264 -17.12 -1.01 3.72
C ASP A 264 -17.19 -1.55 2.28
N LEU A 265 -16.63 -2.76 2.09
CA LEU A 265 -16.49 -3.39 0.77
C LEU A 265 -17.82 -3.50 0.00
N PRO A 266 -18.99 -3.79 0.63
CA PRO A 266 -20.28 -3.77 -0.08
C PRO A 266 -20.62 -2.44 -0.74
N ARG A 267 -20.23 -1.32 -0.14
CA ARG A 267 -20.48 0.02 -0.70
C ARG A 267 -19.47 0.40 -1.79
N LEU A 268 -18.29 -0.22 -1.77
CA LEU A 268 -17.15 0.11 -2.64
C LEU A 268 -16.97 -0.86 -3.81
N LYS A 269 -17.78 -1.92 -3.90
CA LYS A 269 -17.63 -3.05 -4.82
C LYS A 269 -17.70 -2.71 -6.32
N ASP A 270 -18.23 -1.56 -6.67
CA ASP A 270 -18.39 -1.11 -8.05
C ASP A 270 -17.18 -0.31 -8.56
N TYR A 271 -16.19 -0.03 -7.70
CA TYR A 271 -14.93 0.60 -8.08
C TYR A 271 -13.86 -0.45 -8.35
N ASP A 272 -12.94 -0.14 -9.26
CA ASP A 272 -11.74 -0.94 -9.49
C ASP A 272 -10.84 -0.90 -8.24
N PHE A 273 -10.06 -1.97 -8.01
CA PHE A 273 -9.31 -2.12 -6.79
C PHE A 273 -7.82 -2.44 -7.06
N TRP A 274 -6.94 -1.69 -6.41
CA TRP A 274 -5.50 -1.92 -6.40
C TRP A 274 -5.10 -2.48 -5.04
N LEU A 275 -4.78 -3.76 -5.01
CA LEU A 275 -4.40 -4.51 -3.83
C LEU A 275 -2.90 -4.39 -3.55
N ALA A 276 -2.51 -4.05 -2.32
CA ALA A 276 -1.17 -4.29 -1.82
C ALA A 276 -1.15 -5.53 -0.91
N GLU A 277 -0.42 -6.53 -1.34
CA GLU A 277 -0.12 -7.73 -0.57
C GLU A 277 1.22 -8.27 -1.06
N TYR A 278 2.28 -8.06 -0.29
CA TYR A 278 3.64 -8.40 -0.71
C TYR A 278 3.90 -9.90 -0.57
N GLY A 279 4.43 -10.50 -1.62
CA GLY A 279 4.73 -11.93 -1.68
C GLY A 279 4.68 -12.52 -3.09
N ASP A 280 4.80 -13.84 -3.15
CA ASP A 280 4.83 -14.57 -4.41
C ASP A 280 3.43 -14.74 -5.04
N GLU A 281 2.39 -14.73 -4.20
CA GLU A 281 0.99 -14.85 -4.60
C GLU A 281 0.07 -14.07 -3.64
N PRO A 282 -1.01 -13.46 -4.16
CA PRO A 282 -1.99 -12.78 -3.34
C PRO A 282 -2.98 -13.79 -2.73
N THR A 283 -3.39 -13.52 -1.50
CA THR A 283 -4.37 -14.33 -0.77
C THR A 283 -5.66 -13.56 -0.45
N TYR A 284 -5.77 -12.32 -0.96
CA TYR A 284 -6.96 -11.51 -0.79
C TYR A 284 -8.18 -12.14 -1.49
N TYR A 285 -9.29 -12.21 -0.77
CA TYR A 285 -10.46 -12.96 -1.21
C TYR A 285 -11.27 -12.31 -2.32
N TYR A 286 -11.43 -10.99 -2.27
CA TYR A 286 -12.27 -10.26 -3.20
C TYR A 286 -11.53 -9.86 -4.47
N LYS A 287 -12.31 -9.39 -5.46
CA LYS A 287 -11.77 -8.92 -6.73
C LYS A 287 -10.80 -7.75 -6.55
N TYR A 288 -9.75 -7.76 -7.35
CA TYR A 288 -8.79 -6.67 -7.54
C TYR A 288 -8.34 -6.67 -9.01
N ASP A 289 -7.95 -5.50 -9.51
CA ASP A 289 -7.58 -5.28 -10.90
C ASP A 289 -6.07 -5.05 -11.06
N ILE A 290 -5.42 -4.49 -10.03
CA ILE A 290 -3.97 -4.33 -9.93
C ILE A 290 -3.50 -4.97 -8.62
N TRP A 291 -2.31 -5.59 -8.65
CA TRP A 291 -1.66 -6.15 -7.49
C TRP A 291 -0.25 -5.59 -7.35
N GLN A 292 0.01 -4.86 -6.25
CA GLN A 292 1.32 -4.46 -5.79
C GLN A 292 1.91 -5.61 -4.97
N TYR A 293 2.91 -6.30 -5.53
CA TYR A 293 3.45 -7.53 -4.94
C TYR A 293 4.78 -7.35 -4.22
N SER A 294 5.42 -6.19 -4.38
CA SER A 294 6.70 -5.88 -3.75
C SER A 294 6.88 -4.38 -3.55
N SER A 295 7.46 -3.99 -2.41
CA SER A 295 7.93 -2.63 -2.11
C SER A 295 9.47 -2.52 -2.14
N ASP A 296 10.14 -3.53 -2.67
CA ASP A 296 11.61 -3.68 -2.63
C ASP A 296 12.20 -4.01 -4.01
N GLY A 297 11.50 -3.60 -5.07
CA GLY A 297 11.94 -3.85 -6.44
C GLY A 297 13.13 -3.00 -6.86
N THR A 298 13.83 -3.46 -7.89
CA THR A 298 14.89 -2.72 -8.57
C THR A 298 14.59 -2.68 -10.05
N VAL A 299 14.50 -1.47 -10.62
CA VAL A 299 14.20 -1.26 -12.04
C VAL A 299 15.30 -0.43 -12.68
N PRO A 300 15.92 -0.87 -13.79
CA PRO A 300 16.89 -0.07 -14.52
C PRO A 300 16.33 1.31 -14.89
N GLY A 301 17.03 2.37 -14.51
CA GLY A 301 16.59 3.75 -14.76
C GLY A 301 16.01 4.44 -13.54
N ILE A 302 15.80 3.71 -12.42
CA ILE A 302 15.38 4.26 -11.12
C ILE A 302 16.49 3.99 -10.12
N GLU A 303 16.87 5.00 -9.34
CA GLU A 303 17.81 4.84 -8.25
C GLU A 303 17.07 4.42 -6.96
N GLY A 304 17.56 3.36 -6.31
CA GLY A 304 16.97 2.84 -5.09
C GLY A 304 15.86 1.80 -5.33
N ARG A 305 14.92 1.75 -4.40
CA ARG A 305 13.81 0.80 -4.41
C ARG A 305 12.59 1.41 -5.08
N VAL A 306 11.80 0.55 -5.69
CA VAL A 306 10.55 0.93 -6.34
C VAL A 306 9.52 -0.18 -6.15
N ASP A 307 8.28 0.19 -6.01
CA ASP A 307 7.18 -0.73 -5.87
C ASP A 307 6.84 -1.39 -7.20
N LEU A 308 6.61 -2.71 -7.17
CA LEU A 308 6.34 -3.50 -8.36
C LEU A 308 4.89 -3.98 -8.37
N ASN A 309 4.30 -3.87 -9.55
CA ASN A 309 2.90 -4.14 -9.78
C ASN A 309 2.66 -5.03 -10.99
N ILE A 310 1.57 -5.78 -10.98
CA ILE A 310 0.94 -6.32 -12.18
C ILE A 310 -0.50 -5.85 -12.27
N SER A 311 -0.94 -5.50 -13.49
CA SER A 311 -2.34 -5.23 -13.78
C SER A 311 -2.93 -6.40 -14.55
N PHE A 312 -4.05 -6.93 -14.07
CA PHE A 312 -4.82 -8.01 -14.72
C PHE A 312 -5.73 -7.46 -15.82
N ARG A 313 -5.85 -6.12 -15.88
CA ARG A 313 -6.63 -5.40 -16.89
C ARG A 313 -5.71 -4.42 -17.65
N ASP A 314 -5.95 -4.30 -18.96
CA ASP A 314 -5.27 -3.31 -19.80
C ASP A 314 -6.12 -2.03 -19.87
N TYR A 315 -5.68 -1.00 -19.17
CA TYR A 315 -6.31 0.32 -19.17
C TYR A 315 -5.80 1.21 -20.33
N GLY A 316 -4.62 0.92 -20.86
CA GLY A 316 -3.99 1.69 -21.93
C GLY A 316 -4.73 1.63 -23.27
N THR A 317 -5.60 0.63 -23.46
CA THR A 317 -6.46 0.49 -24.67
C THR A 317 -7.84 1.14 -24.49
N GLY A 318 -8.11 1.74 -23.34
CA GLY A 318 -9.35 2.45 -23.00
C GLY A 318 -9.39 3.87 -23.57
N SER A 319 -10.55 4.52 -23.49
CA SER A 319 -10.82 5.85 -24.04
C SER A 319 -9.71 6.85 -23.72
N PRO A 320 -9.35 7.72 -24.68
CA PRO A 320 -8.41 8.81 -24.41
C PRO A 320 -8.95 9.68 -23.26
N ALA A 321 -8.04 10.27 -22.50
CA ALA A 321 -8.36 11.25 -21.47
C ALA A 321 -9.35 12.31 -22.02
N PRO A 322 -10.30 12.80 -21.22
CA PRO A 322 -11.24 13.81 -21.66
C PRO A 322 -10.47 15.03 -22.16
N THR A 323 -10.77 15.44 -23.40
CA THR A 323 -10.16 16.64 -23.97
C THR A 323 -10.81 17.87 -23.33
N SER A 324 -10.00 18.84 -22.92
CA SER A 324 -10.38 20.07 -22.22
C SER A 324 -11.31 21.03 -23.02
N ASP A 325 -11.87 20.58 -24.16
CA ASP A 325 -12.59 21.44 -25.12
C ASP A 325 -14.11 21.19 -25.20
N GLU A 326 -14.74 20.34 -24.37
CA GLU A 326 -16.19 20.29 -24.28
C GLU A 326 -16.69 21.12 -23.08
N PRO A 327 -17.41 22.23 -23.32
CA PRO A 327 -18.08 22.98 -22.26
C PRO A 327 -19.25 22.18 -21.68
N ALA A 328 -19.34 22.12 -20.36
CA ALA A 328 -20.37 21.45 -19.56
C ALA A 328 -21.79 22.03 -19.84
#